data_5a3ae65791f2f25bd522de3548ebc454
#
_entry.id   5a3ae65791f2f25bd522de3548ebc454
#
_cell.length_a   1.000
_cell.length_b   1.000
_cell.length_c   1.000
_cell.angle_alpha   90.00
_cell.angle_beta   90.00
_cell.angle_gamma   90.00
#
_symmetry.space_group_name_H-M   'P 1'
#
loop_
_entity.id
_entity.type
_entity.pdbx_description
1 polymer ?
#
loop_
_entity_poly.entity_id
_entity_poly.type
_entity_poly.pdbx_seq_one_letter_code
_entity_poly.pdbx_strand_id
1 'polypeptide(L)'
;TKKTETVPKYTYTYTYMSGSKTAITPYAASTCPGDTATWQMIAYGSGSGYEVWDTKVNGIAYNCSHGDGGFNVSGTSYNNYVYRTLKQQNGTETKEVYKWQYGAVTEDVSSFKDANPDKPYKGGTIWVRMFGNPSPTPDYLSATFKGCIEERDTYQISDYSNVDLTKALDLDIDLVPDPNKPSTQWRPMLHEISFLRAWKPTGGSWSKKKVTTADDYMQASNYGVTMCPSPAHKLSEMTDSELSTYLNGLKAEGSTYHDIGMIWGGRLLSPTGIFASENADLNDTPTSRHLIFLTDGETAPLDLSYGTYGVEPLSERRWSPSSPYSLTQTVEKRFSFACDEVKKKNITVWVIGFGTQMTDMLKNCAGDGHWFQADDASQLGKAFDKIAKSMGDLRIIK
;
A
#
# COMPACT_ATOMS: atom_id res chain seq x y z
N THR A 1 -14.63 15.16 4.87
CA THR A 1 -15.36 16.43 4.96
C THR A 1 -16.82 16.21 5.33
N LYS A 2 -17.34 17.08 6.19
CA LYS A 2 -18.76 17.15 6.54
C LYS A 2 -19.44 18.08 5.53
N LYS A 3 -20.53 17.61 4.94
CA LYS A 3 -21.36 18.40 4.03
C LYS A 3 -22.82 18.23 4.43
N THR A 4 -23.60 19.28 4.27
CA THR A 4 -25.03 19.24 4.49
C THR A 4 -25.71 19.03 3.15
N GLU A 5 -26.50 17.99 3.04
CA GLU A 5 -27.27 17.68 1.82
C GLU A 5 -28.76 17.61 2.12
N THR A 6 -29.56 18.16 1.23
CA THR A 6 -30.99 18.00 1.28
C THR A 6 -31.38 16.71 0.58
N VAL A 7 -31.94 15.79 1.33
CA VAL A 7 -32.32 14.46 0.83
C VAL A 7 -33.82 14.25 0.96
N PRO A 8 -34.42 13.44 0.11
CA PRO A 8 -35.83 13.09 0.24
C PRO A 8 -36.13 12.46 1.60
N LYS A 9 -37.17 12.90 2.24
CA LYS A 9 -37.70 12.28 3.46
C LYS A 9 -38.79 11.30 3.09
N TYR A 10 -38.76 10.09 3.67
CA TYR A 10 -39.73 9.05 3.38
C TYR A 10 -40.50 8.65 4.62
N THR A 11 -41.80 8.35 4.41
CA THR A 11 -42.66 7.71 5.39
C THR A 11 -42.92 6.29 4.97
N TYR A 12 -42.90 5.36 5.90
CA TYR A 12 -43.16 3.94 5.67
C TYR A 12 -44.45 3.56 6.37
N THR A 13 -45.42 3.00 5.61
CA THR A 13 -46.65 2.46 6.16
C THR A 13 -46.71 0.98 5.91
N TYR A 14 -47.05 0.24 6.94
CA TYR A 14 -47.14 -1.20 6.89
C TYR A 14 -48.59 -1.65 7.03
N THR A 15 -49.09 -2.44 6.08
CA THR A 15 -50.44 -2.92 6.08
C THR A 15 -50.43 -4.46 6.04
N TYR A 16 -51.09 -5.08 7.01
CA TYR A 16 -51.33 -6.53 7.01
C TYR A 16 -52.16 -6.93 5.82
N MET A 17 -51.80 -8.02 5.15
CA MET A 17 -52.51 -8.57 4.00
C MET A 17 -53.10 -9.95 4.26
N SER A 18 -52.28 -10.90 4.77
CA SER A 18 -52.69 -12.25 5.02
C SER A 18 -51.70 -13.01 5.91
N GLY A 19 -52.08 -14.25 6.28
CA GLY A 19 -51.26 -15.14 7.12
C GLY A 19 -51.40 -14.85 8.61
N SER A 20 -50.43 -15.31 9.39
CA SER A 20 -50.42 -15.07 10.84
C SER A 20 -49.03 -14.85 11.36
N LYS A 21 -48.93 -14.06 12.45
CA LYS A 21 -47.73 -13.96 13.28
C LYS A 21 -48.10 -14.15 14.73
N THR A 22 -47.28 -14.89 15.44
CA THR A 22 -47.52 -15.19 16.88
C THR A 22 -46.24 -14.91 17.65
N ALA A 23 -46.33 -14.15 18.72
CA ALA A 23 -45.21 -13.97 19.61
C ALA A 23 -44.85 -15.27 20.32
N ILE A 24 -43.56 -15.55 20.43
CA ILE A 24 -43.02 -16.62 21.21
C ILE A 24 -42.97 -16.18 22.67
N THR A 25 -43.58 -16.98 23.55
CA THR A 25 -43.46 -16.73 24.98
C THR A 25 -41.99 -16.77 25.40
N PRO A 26 -41.49 -15.74 26.07
CA PRO A 26 -40.10 -15.71 26.49
C PRO A 26 -39.70 -16.89 27.34
N TYR A 27 -38.53 -17.46 27.10
CA TYR A 27 -37.96 -18.56 27.87
C TYR A 27 -36.43 -18.41 28.00
N ALA A 28 -35.87 -19.10 28.99
CA ALA A 28 -34.43 -19.15 29.18
C ALA A 28 -33.81 -20.32 28.39
N ALA A 29 -32.65 -20.10 27.79
CA ALA A 29 -31.90 -21.12 27.04
C ALA A 29 -30.38 -20.94 27.25
N SER A 30 -29.64 -22.03 27.11
CA SER A 30 -28.17 -22.01 27.17
C SER A 30 -27.55 -21.43 25.90
N THR A 31 -28.24 -21.47 24.76
CA THR A 31 -27.83 -20.95 23.47
C THR A 31 -28.95 -20.17 22.81
N CYS A 32 -28.60 -19.15 22.04
CA CYS A 32 -29.58 -18.47 21.20
C CYS A 32 -29.92 -19.32 19.97
N PRO A 33 -31.19 -19.62 19.72
CA PRO A 33 -31.59 -20.32 18.48
C PRO A 33 -31.28 -19.43 17.25
N GLY A 34 -30.93 -20.09 16.16
CA GLY A 34 -30.76 -19.39 14.87
C GLY A 34 -32.12 -19.04 14.25
N ASP A 35 -32.19 -17.87 13.65
CA ASP A 35 -33.36 -17.45 12.88
C ASP A 35 -33.65 -18.42 11.73
N THR A 36 -34.91 -18.82 11.60
CA THR A 36 -35.41 -19.58 10.46
C THR A 36 -36.37 -18.75 9.61
N ALA A 37 -36.61 -17.51 10.00
CA ALA A 37 -37.48 -16.62 9.26
C ALA A 37 -36.85 -16.25 7.91
N THR A 38 -37.64 -16.32 6.87
CA THR A 38 -37.29 -15.90 5.51
C THR A 38 -38.22 -14.76 5.06
N TRP A 39 -37.64 -13.73 4.45
CA TRP A 39 -38.40 -12.60 3.91
C TRP A 39 -38.29 -12.63 2.39
N GLN A 40 -39.42 -12.72 1.72
CA GLN A 40 -39.49 -12.74 0.26
C GLN A 40 -40.38 -11.63 -0.24
N MET A 41 -39.85 -10.76 -1.10
CA MET A 41 -40.67 -9.82 -1.85
C MET A 41 -41.46 -10.57 -2.91
N ILE A 42 -42.80 -10.47 -2.85
CA ILE A 42 -43.72 -11.21 -3.75
C ILE A 42 -44.42 -10.30 -4.74
N ALA A 43 -44.44 -9.00 -4.50
CA ALA A 43 -44.94 -8.01 -5.40
C ALA A 43 -44.21 -6.66 -5.23
N TYR A 44 -44.06 -5.94 -6.30
CA TYR A 44 -43.44 -4.60 -6.28
C TYR A 44 -44.15 -3.69 -7.28
N GLY A 45 -44.33 -2.44 -6.89
CA GLY A 45 -44.81 -1.37 -7.73
C GLY A 45 -44.21 -0.05 -7.32
N SER A 46 -44.09 0.86 -8.24
CA SER A 46 -43.60 2.21 -7.99
C SER A 46 -44.33 3.26 -8.82
N GLY A 47 -44.34 4.47 -8.35
CA GLY A 47 -44.89 5.63 -9.03
C GLY A 47 -44.16 6.91 -8.62
N SER A 48 -44.67 8.06 -9.07
CA SER A 48 -44.02 9.34 -8.71
C SER A 48 -44.08 9.59 -7.20
N GLY A 49 -42.92 9.54 -6.56
CA GLY A 49 -42.73 9.80 -5.12
C GLY A 49 -43.15 8.64 -4.19
N TYR A 50 -43.44 7.45 -4.71
CA TYR A 50 -43.72 6.30 -3.87
C TYR A 50 -43.22 4.99 -4.46
N GLU A 51 -42.97 4.04 -3.57
CA GLU A 51 -42.72 2.62 -3.85
C GLU A 51 -43.64 1.79 -2.96
N VAL A 52 -44.14 0.66 -3.47
CA VAL A 52 -44.95 -0.25 -2.72
C VAL A 52 -44.50 -1.69 -2.99
N TRP A 53 -44.41 -2.50 -1.96
CA TRP A 53 -44.08 -3.91 -2.12
C TRP A 53 -44.75 -4.77 -1.07
N ASP A 54 -45.03 -6.00 -1.44
CA ASP A 54 -45.58 -7.00 -0.56
C ASP A 54 -44.46 -7.96 -0.16
N THR A 55 -44.29 -8.16 1.13
CA THR A 55 -43.31 -9.10 1.70
C THR A 55 -44.02 -10.27 2.36
N LYS A 56 -43.65 -11.47 1.94
CA LYS A 56 -44.09 -12.74 2.59
C LYS A 56 -43.02 -13.18 3.56
N VAL A 57 -43.43 -13.51 4.77
CA VAL A 57 -42.53 -14.00 5.83
C VAL A 57 -42.99 -15.37 6.30
N ASN A 58 -42.07 -16.30 6.39
CA ASN A 58 -42.24 -17.63 6.97
C ASN A 58 -41.10 -17.98 7.91
N GLY A 59 -41.37 -18.78 8.92
CA GLY A 59 -40.35 -19.22 9.88
C GLY A 59 -40.38 -18.43 11.17
N ILE A 60 -39.32 -18.51 11.92
CA ILE A 60 -39.23 -17.92 13.25
C ILE A 60 -38.05 -16.91 13.25
N ALA A 61 -38.33 -15.68 13.68
CA ALA A 61 -37.30 -14.69 14.04
C ALA A 61 -37.14 -14.68 15.56
N TYR A 62 -35.95 -14.99 16.03
CA TYR A 62 -35.61 -14.99 17.44
C TYR A 62 -34.98 -13.68 17.86
N ASN A 63 -35.19 -13.30 19.09
CA ASN A 63 -34.54 -12.16 19.73
C ASN A 63 -33.96 -12.63 21.06
N CYS A 64 -32.66 -12.58 21.23
CA CYS A 64 -31.96 -13.05 22.39
C CYS A 64 -31.29 -11.92 23.12
N SER A 65 -31.46 -11.85 24.42
CA SER A 65 -30.71 -10.98 25.30
C SER A 65 -29.94 -11.82 26.33
N HIS A 66 -28.76 -11.39 26.72
CA HIS A 66 -27.98 -12.04 27.78
C HIS A 66 -28.71 -11.91 29.11
N GLY A 67 -28.83 -13.05 29.83
CA GLY A 67 -29.34 -13.15 31.18
C GLY A 67 -28.38 -13.92 32.09
N ASP A 68 -28.65 -13.98 33.37
CA ASP A 68 -27.85 -14.70 34.36
C ASP A 68 -27.81 -16.20 34.04
N GLY A 69 -26.68 -16.67 33.48
CA GLY A 69 -26.45 -18.08 33.17
C GLY A 69 -26.91 -18.55 31.78
N GLY A 70 -27.22 -17.65 30.84
CA GLY A 70 -27.63 -17.99 29.49
C GLY A 70 -28.29 -16.87 28.72
N PHE A 71 -29.28 -17.21 27.91
CA PHE A 71 -30.01 -16.23 27.08
C PHE A 71 -31.50 -16.23 27.49
N ASN A 72 -32.08 -15.05 27.55
CA ASN A 72 -33.51 -14.85 27.50
C ASN A 72 -33.92 -14.78 26.03
N VAL A 73 -34.64 -15.79 25.56
CA VAL A 73 -35.05 -15.95 24.18
C VAL A 73 -36.51 -15.55 24.03
N SER A 74 -36.78 -14.68 23.11
CA SER A 74 -38.12 -14.32 22.63
C SER A 74 -38.14 -14.36 21.12
N GLY A 75 -39.24 -14.03 20.49
CA GLY A 75 -39.29 -13.99 19.04
C GLY A 75 -40.69 -13.93 18.47
N THR A 76 -40.78 -14.08 17.17
CA THR A 76 -42.05 -14.11 16.45
C THR A 76 -42.03 -15.24 15.43
N SER A 77 -43.03 -16.10 15.50
CA SER A 77 -43.30 -17.13 14.49
C SER A 77 -44.23 -16.57 13.42
N TYR A 78 -43.84 -16.72 12.18
CA TYR A 78 -44.57 -16.29 11.00
C TYR A 78 -45.05 -17.48 10.19
N ASN A 79 -46.29 -17.46 9.81
CA ASN A 79 -46.90 -18.48 8.93
C ASN A 79 -47.58 -17.82 7.75
N ASN A 80 -46.91 -17.86 6.58
CA ASN A 80 -47.35 -17.18 5.37
C ASN A 80 -47.79 -15.74 5.61
N TYR A 81 -47.11 -15.06 6.52
CA TYR A 81 -47.46 -13.70 6.90
C TYR A 81 -47.07 -12.74 5.76
N VAL A 82 -48.08 -12.06 5.21
CA VAL A 82 -47.86 -11.08 4.13
C VAL A 82 -48.25 -9.71 4.63
N TYR A 83 -47.38 -8.78 4.44
CA TYR A 83 -47.63 -7.37 4.67
C TYR A 83 -47.17 -6.52 3.50
N ARG A 84 -47.90 -5.46 3.28
CA ARG A 84 -47.57 -4.42 2.28
C ARG A 84 -46.79 -3.30 2.95
N THR A 85 -45.70 -2.91 2.34
CA THR A 85 -44.96 -1.71 2.71
C THR A 85 -45.18 -0.64 1.63
N LEU A 86 -45.68 0.52 2.03
CA LEU A 86 -45.74 1.73 1.22
C LEU A 86 -44.67 2.67 1.72
N LYS A 87 -43.70 2.99 0.85
CA LYS A 87 -42.69 4.02 1.05
C LYS A 87 -43.13 5.23 0.24
N GLN A 88 -43.41 6.31 0.90
CA GLN A 88 -43.89 7.55 0.27
C GLN A 88 -42.97 8.69 0.64
N GLN A 89 -42.59 9.49 -0.37
CA GLN A 89 -41.82 10.69 -0.13
C GLN A 89 -42.72 11.73 0.54
N ASN A 90 -42.25 12.21 1.69
CA ASN A 90 -42.95 13.22 2.49
C ASN A 90 -42.03 14.41 2.74
N GLY A 91 -41.82 15.22 1.70
CA GLY A 91 -40.94 16.38 1.75
C GLY A 91 -39.47 16.02 1.62
N THR A 92 -38.63 16.85 2.20
CA THR A 92 -37.18 16.71 2.25
C THR A 92 -36.68 16.92 3.68
N GLU A 93 -35.53 16.36 3.98
CA GLU A 93 -34.83 16.61 5.22
C GLU A 93 -33.38 16.95 4.95
N THR A 94 -32.78 17.71 5.84
CA THR A 94 -31.35 18.04 5.77
C THR A 94 -30.58 17.03 6.56
N LYS A 95 -29.67 16.32 5.90
CA LYS A 95 -28.75 15.37 6.53
C LYS A 95 -27.32 15.82 6.44
N GLU A 96 -26.56 15.56 7.49
CA GLU A 96 -25.13 15.66 7.45
C GLU A 96 -24.58 14.44 6.75
N VAL A 97 -23.89 14.65 5.65
CA VAL A 97 -23.22 13.60 4.87
C VAL A 97 -21.71 13.75 5.05
N TYR A 98 -21.05 12.69 5.40
CA TYR A 98 -19.61 12.65 5.55
C TYR A 98 -19.01 12.02 4.31
N LYS A 99 -18.11 12.76 3.65
CA LYS A 99 -17.38 12.27 2.50
C LYS A 99 -15.89 12.17 2.81
N TRP A 100 -15.27 11.15 2.27
CA TRP A 100 -13.83 11.02 2.31
C TRP A 100 -13.18 12.11 1.48
N GLN A 101 -12.11 12.64 1.98
CA GLN A 101 -11.24 13.54 1.25
C GLN A 101 -9.81 13.05 1.43
N TYR A 102 -9.16 12.75 0.32
CA TYR A 102 -7.74 12.50 0.32
C TYR A 102 -7.00 13.84 0.48
N GLY A 103 -5.96 13.85 1.29
CA GLY A 103 -5.15 15.03 1.51
C GLY A 103 -3.99 14.74 2.45
N ALA A 104 -3.01 15.64 2.45
CA ALA A 104 -1.92 15.57 3.40
C ALA A 104 -2.45 15.78 4.83
N VAL A 105 -1.96 14.97 5.75
CA VAL A 105 -2.16 15.10 7.19
C VAL A 105 -0.81 15.23 7.86
N THR A 106 -0.77 15.93 8.99
CA THR A 106 0.43 16.02 9.83
C THR A 106 0.20 15.18 11.05
N GLU A 107 1.09 14.20 11.25
CA GLU A 107 1.05 13.32 12.42
C GLU A 107 2.33 13.49 13.24
N ASP A 108 2.20 13.47 14.55
CA ASP A 108 3.35 13.48 15.45
C ASP A 108 3.97 12.08 15.50
N VAL A 109 5.14 11.95 14.88
CA VAL A 109 5.92 10.72 14.84
C VAL A 109 7.14 10.75 15.77
N SER A 110 7.19 11.69 16.71
CA SER A 110 8.30 11.83 17.67
C SER A 110 8.51 10.55 18.50
N SER A 111 7.43 9.80 18.76
CA SER A 111 7.48 8.51 19.46
C SER A 111 8.26 7.43 18.72
N PHE A 112 8.49 7.59 17.41
CA PHE A 112 9.29 6.65 16.63
C PHE A 112 10.79 6.89 16.75
N LYS A 113 11.20 8.04 17.23
CA LYS A 113 12.60 8.39 17.40
C LYS A 113 13.11 7.94 18.76
N ASP A 114 14.34 7.43 18.80
CA ASP A 114 15.09 7.25 20.05
C ASP A 114 16.02 8.46 20.24
N ALA A 115 16.23 8.87 21.47
CA ALA A 115 17.23 9.86 21.81
C ALA A 115 18.67 9.31 21.69
N ASN A 116 18.84 8.00 21.64
CA ASN A 116 20.12 7.35 21.43
C ASN A 116 20.44 7.26 19.93
N PRO A 117 21.49 7.93 19.44
CA PRO A 117 21.88 7.89 18.03
C PRO A 117 22.29 6.49 17.54
N ASP A 118 22.69 5.59 18.45
CA ASP A 118 23.06 4.20 18.12
C ASP A 118 21.83 3.30 17.93
N LYS A 119 20.65 3.79 18.28
CA LYS A 119 19.37 3.10 18.07
C LYS A 119 18.48 4.01 17.23
N PRO A 120 18.47 3.86 15.92
CA PRO A 120 17.93 4.84 14.98
C PRO A 120 16.44 5.09 15.16
N TYR A 121 15.68 4.15 15.68
CA TYR A 121 14.29 4.36 16.06
C TYR A 121 13.85 3.34 17.10
N LYS A 122 12.89 3.74 17.89
CA LYS A 122 12.40 3.02 19.06
C LYS A 122 11.27 2.06 18.73
N GLY A 123 10.67 2.14 17.56
CA GLY A 123 9.42 1.48 17.25
C GLY A 123 8.30 2.05 18.14
N GLY A 124 7.65 3.08 17.71
CA GLY A 124 6.52 3.67 18.39
C GLY A 124 5.21 3.25 17.75
N THR A 125 4.12 3.43 18.47
CA THR A 125 2.76 3.29 17.96
C THR A 125 2.08 4.63 18.00
N ILE A 126 1.49 5.04 16.89
CA ILE A 126 0.59 6.20 16.83
C ILE A 126 -0.82 5.76 16.52
N TRP A 127 -1.78 6.56 16.91
CA TRP A 127 -3.19 6.34 16.62
C TRP A 127 -3.58 7.22 15.45
N VAL A 128 -3.82 6.59 14.30
CA VAL A 128 -4.21 7.29 13.08
C VAL A 128 -5.72 7.17 12.90
N ARG A 129 -6.34 8.27 12.52
CA ARG A 129 -7.77 8.29 12.24
C ARG A 129 -8.10 7.35 11.09
N MET A 130 -8.88 6.33 11.41
CA MET A 130 -9.34 5.37 10.42
C MET A 130 -10.44 5.94 9.54
N PHE A 131 -10.39 5.50 8.33
CA PHE A 131 -11.38 5.73 7.32
C PHE A 131 -12.25 4.47 7.18
N GLY A 132 -13.24 4.31 8.05
CA GLY A 132 -14.33 3.36 7.91
C GLY A 132 -15.53 3.96 7.18
N ASN A 133 -16.73 3.57 7.52
CA ASN A 133 -17.93 4.25 7.04
C ASN A 133 -17.91 5.70 7.50
N PRO A 134 -18.34 6.66 6.65
CA PRO A 134 -18.44 8.05 7.06
C PRO A 134 -19.25 8.19 8.33
N SER A 135 -18.59 8.57 9.42
CA SER A 135 -19.17 8.70 10.73
C SER A 135 -18.70 10.01 11.38
N PRO A 136 -19.54 10.68 12.15
CA PRO A 136 -19.11 11.81 12.98
C PRO A 136 -18.13 11.39 14.08
N THR A 137 -18.16 10.12 14.48
CA THR A 137 -17.24 9.57 15.46
C THR A 137 -16.07 8.95 14.71
N PRO A 138 -14.84 9.48 14.86
CA PRO A 138 -13.68 8.89 14.22
C PRO A 138 -13.33 7.56 14.88
N ASP A 139 -13.10 6.56 14.04
CA ASP A 139 -12.39 5.37 14.45
C ASP A 139 -10.88 5.63 14.37
N TYR A 140 -10.11 5.01 15.22
CA TYR A 140 -8.66 5.10 15.22
C TYR A 140 -8.04 3.71 15.03
N LEU A 141 -7.01 3.66 14.21
CA LEU A 141 -6.16 2.49 14.06
C LEU A 141 -4.80 2.79 14.66
N SER A 142 -4.30 1.87 15.44
CA SER A 142 -2.90 1.92 15.86
C SER A 142 -2.00 1.53 14.70
N ALA A 143 -0.99 2.32 14.44
CA ALA A 143 0.02 2.04 13.43
C ALA A 143 1.40 2.04 14.08
N THR A 144 2.19 1.02 13.76
CA THR A 144 3.54 0.85 14.30
C THR A 144 4.55 1.05 13.17
N PHE A 145 5.54 1.91 13.40
CA PHE A 145 6.63 2.10 12.46
C PHE A 145 7.55 0.88 12.46
N LYS A 146 7.72 0.26 11.31
CA LYS A 146 8.54 -0.95 11.10
C LYS A 146 9.83 -0.68 10.32
N GLY A 147 10.20 0.59 10.16
CA GLY A 147 11.43 0.99 9.46
C GLY A 147 11.23 1.36 8.00
N CYS A 148 10.07 1.07 7.39
CA CYS A 148 9.81 1.50 6.02
C CYS A 148 9.51 2.98 5.94
N ILE A 149 9.92 3.61 4.84
CA ILE A 149 9.85 5.06 4.68
C ILE A 149 9.19 5.45 3.36
N GLU A 150 8.53 6.62 3.37
CA GLU A 150 8.22 7.35 2.15
C GLU A 150 9.44 8.16 1.71
N GLU A 151 9.63 8.26 0.41
CA GLU A 151 10.70 9.04 -0.20
C GLU A 151 10.52 10.55 0.03
N ARG A 152 11.63 11.26 -0.10
CA ARG A 152 11.74 12.73 -0.09
C ARG A 152 10.88 13.36 -1.18
N ASP A 153 10.77 14.66 -1.17
CA ASP A 153 10.01 15.35 -2.18
C ASP A 153 10.63 15.19 -3.58
N THR A 154 9.76 15.13 -4.55
CA THR A 154 10.06 14.95 -5.97
C THR A 154 9.00 15.64 -6.81
N TYR A 155 9.15 15.59 -8.13
CA TYR A 155 8.17 16.15 -9.06
C TYR A 155 7.91 15.18 -10.23
N GLN A 156 6.86 15.43 -10.98
CA GLN A 156 6.53 14.67 -12.18
C GLN A 156 7.46 15.08 -13.32
N ILE A 157 8.41 14.22 -13.66
CA ILE A 157 9.42 14.46 -14.67
C ILE A 157 8.84 14.11 -16.04
N SER A 158 8.79 15.08 -16.93
CA SER A 158 8.37 14.88 -18.33
C SER A 158 9.55 14.72 -19.30
N ASP A 159 10.73 15.15 -18.89
CA ASP A 159 11.96 15.04 -19.68
C ASP A 159 13.12 14.55 -18.80
N TYR A 160 13.49 13.29 -18.98
CA TYR A 160 14.58 12.66 -18.23
C TYR A 160 15.98 12.99 -18.75
N SER A 161 16.10 13.70 -19.88
CA SER A 161 17.39 14.24 -20.34
C SER A 161 17.80 15.51 -19.58
N ASN A 162 16.86 16.14 -18.88
CA ASN A 162 17.06 17.38 -18.14
C ASN A 162 16.36 17.37 -16.78
N VAL A 163 16.79 16.46 -15.90
CA VAL A 163 16.22 16.32 -14.56
C VAL A 163 16.76 17.40 -13.63
N ASP A 164 15.86 18.12 -12.98
CA ASP A 164 16.20 19.12 -11.97
C ASP A 164 16.31 18.46 -10.59
N LEU A 165 17.54 18.12 -10.17
CA LEU A 165 17.79 17.49 -8.86
C LEU A 165 17.47 18.40 -7.67
N THR A 166 17.29 19.71 -7.88
CA THR A 166 16.83 20.61 -6.81
C THR A 166 15.34 20.42 -6.49
N LYS A 167 14.60 19.69 -7.34
CA LYS A 167 13.20 19.32 -7.18
C LYS A 167 13.01 17.81 -7.05
N ALA A 168 13.79 17.01 -7.79
CA ALA A 168 13.79 15.54 -7.65
C ALA A 168 14.77 15.13 -6.54
N LEU A 169 14.49 15.54 -5.32
CA LEU A 169 15.38 15.33 -4.18
C LEU A 169 15.60 13.85 -3.86
N ASP A 170 14.66 13.03 -4.22
CA ASP A 170 14.72 11.58 -4.07
C ASP A 170 15.70 10.90 -5.04
N LEU A 171 15.97 11.50 -6.21
CA LEU A 171 16.94 11.04 -7.19
C LEU A 171 18.38 11.51 -6.90
N ASP A 172 18.56 12.50 -6.06
CA ASP A 172 19.88 12.88 -5.57
C ASP A 172 20.33 11.88 -4.49
N ILE A 173 21.20 10.95 -4.90
CA ILE A 173 21.69 9.87 -4.03
C ILE A 173 22.58 10.36 -2.89
N ASP A 174 23.15 11.56 -3.02
CA ASP A 174 24.08 12.14 -2.05
C ASP A 174 23.43 13.16 -1.13
N LEU A 175 22.21 13.58 -1.40
CA LEU A 175 21.55 14.60 -0.60
C LEU A 175 21.42 14.16 0.85
N VAL A 176 22.09 14.86 1.76
CA VAL A 176 21.94 14.68 3.20
C VAL A 176 20.69 15.42 3.66
N PRO A 177 19.80 14.78 4.46
CA PRO A 177 18.60 15.44 4.98
C PRO A 177 18.95 16.65 5.86
N ASP A 178 18.29 17.79 5.59
CA ASP A 178 18.37 18.98 6.43
C ASP A 178 17.21 18.97 7.43
N PRO A 179 17.45 18.97 8.75
CA PRO A 179 16.39 18.94 9.76
C PRO A 179 15.46 20.17 9.68
N ASN A 180 15.91 21.25 9.06
CA ASN A 180 15.12 22.47 8.88
C ASN A 180 14.37 22.54 7.54
N LYS A 181 14.55 21.52 6.68
CA LYS A 181 13.90 21.42 5.36
C LYS A 181 13.17 20.11 5.21
N PRO A 182 11.88 20.05 5.59
CA PRO A 182 11.09 18.80 5.54
C PRO A 182 11.07 18.11 4.17
N SER A 183 11.21 18.87 3.07
CA SER A 183 11.27 18.31 1.72
C SER A 183 12.45 17.37 1.49
N THR A 184 13.56 17.56 2.22
CA THR A 184 14.77 16.74 2.13
C THR A 184 14.72 15.48 3.00
N GLN A 185 13.70 15.33 3.83
CA GLN A 185 13.59 14.27 4.83
C GLN A 185 12.67 13.14 4.35
N TRP A 186 12.97 11.93 4.80
CA TRP A 186 12.04 10.79 4.66
C TRP A 186 10.95 10.86 5.71
N ARG A 187 9.81 10.26 5.39
CA ARG A 187 8.66 10.12 6.31
C ARG A 187 8.47 8.65 6.66
N PRO A 188 8.02 8.33 7.89
CA PRO A 188 7.64 6.96 8.22
C PRO A 188 6.54 6.45 7.28
N MET A 189 6.72 5.29 6.69
CA MET A 189 5.70 4.60 5.92
C MET A 189 4.88 3.71 6.86
N LEU A 190 3.61 4.01 7.02
CA LEU A 190 2.70 3.29 7.90
C LEU A 190 1.85 2.31 7.07
N HIS A 191 2.46 1.22 6.65
CA HIS A 191 1.84 0.24 5.73
C HIS A 191 0.61 -0.46 6.34
N GLU A 192 0.45 -0.48 7.66
CA GLU A 192 -0.71 -1.06 8.34
C GLU A 192 -2.00 -0.28 8.09
N ILE A 193 -1.88 1.02 7.77
CA ILE A 193 -3.02 1.87 7.41
C ILE A 193 -3.17 2.06 5.91
N SER A 194 -2.60 1.18 5.13
CA SER A 194 -2.64 1.27 3.67
C SER A 194 -4.03 1.02 3.12
N PHE A 195 -4.35 1.73 2.06
CA PHE A 195 -5.62 1.64 1.37
C PHE A 195 -5.42 1.08 -0.02
N LEU A 196 -6.29 0.15 -0.40
CA LEU A 196 -6.40 -0.30 -1.78
C LEU A 196 -7.36 0.59 -2.54
N ARG A 197 -6.94 1.01 -3.70
CA ARG A 197 -7.73 1.81 -4.61
C ARG A 197 -8.64 0.94 -5.46
N ALA A 198 -9.96 0.99 -5.19
CA ALA A 198 -11.00 0.34 -5.98
C ALA A 198 -10.67 -1.08 -6.46
N TRP A 199 -10.17 -1.90 -5.57
CA TRP A 199 -9.94 -3.32 -5.82
C TRP A 199 -11.19 -4.10 -5.44
N LYS A 200 -11.89 -4.67 -6.41
CA LYS A 200 -13.13 -5.43 -6.16
C LYS A 200 -13.02 -6.83 -6.72
N PRO A 201 -13.37 -7.87 -5.97
CA PRO A 201 -13.53 -9.21 -6.51
C PRO A 201 -14.73 -9.26 -7.46
N THR A 202 -14.54 -9.87 -8.62
CA THR A 202 -15.58 -10.03 -9.63
C THR A 202 -15.52 -11.46 -10.15
N GLY A 203 -16.54 -12.29 -9.85
CA GLY A 203 -16.59 -13.66 -10.36
C GLY A 203 -15.37 -14.52 -10.01
N GLY A 204 -14.79 -14.36 -8.81
CA GLY A 204 -13.60 -15.09 -8.37
C GLY A 204 -12.27 -14.47 -8.80
N SER A 205 -12.28 -13.39 -9.55
CA SER A 205 -11.09 -12.60 -9.92
C SER A 205 -11.15 -11.19 -9.37
N TRP A 206 -9.99 -10.54 -9.29
CA TRP A 206 -9.89 -9.14 -8.90
C TRP A 206 -9.88 -8.25 -10.15
N SER A 207 -10.74 -7.24 -10.18
CA SER A 207 -10.70 -6.20 -11.22
C SER A 207 -10.17 -4.90 -10.65
N LYS A 208 -9.25 -4.28 -11.38
CA LYS A 208 -8.73 -2.96 -11.09
C LYS A 208 -9.65 -1.91 -11.70
N LYS A 209 -10.04 -0.92 -10.92
CA LYS A 209 -10.68 0.29 -11.43
C LYS A 209 -9.69 1.44 -11.32
N LYS A 210 -9.49 2.18 -12.40
CA LYS A 210 -8.71 3.41 -12.34
C LYS A 210 -9.45 4.41 -11.45
N VAL A 211 -8.83 4.83 -10.37
CA VAL A 211 -9.41 5.73 -9.39
C VAL A 211 -8.78 7.11 -9.53
N THR A 212 -9.60 8.12 -9.61
CA THR A 212 -9.19 9.52 -9.74
C THR A 212 -9.76 10.40 -8.65
N THR A 213 -10.60 9.85 -7.77
CA THR A 213 -11.25 10.59 -6.68
C THR A 213 -11.13 9.86 -5.35
N ALA A 214 -11.20 10.61 -4.27
CA ALA A 214 -11.18 10.06 -2.91
C ALA A 214 -12.40 9.19 -2.59
N ASP A 215 -13.53 9.43 -3.25
CA ASP A 215 -14.78 8.68 -3.03
C ASP A 215 -14.67 7.21 -3.47
N ASP A 216 -13.68 6.88 -4.31
CA ASP A 216 -13.45 5.53 -4.81
C ASP A 216 -12.56 4.68 -3.89
N TYR A 217 -12.20 5.16 -2.72
CA TYR A 217 -11.39 4.38 -1.77
C TYR A 217 -12.14 3.21 -1.21
N MET A 218 -11.43 2.12 -1.13
CA MET A 218 -11.84 0.98 -0.33
C MET A 218 -11.38 1.15 1.13
N GLN A 219 -11.97 0.34 1.98
CA GLN A 219 -11.52 0.21 3.35
C GLN A 219 -10.03 -0.16 3.43
N ALA A 220 -9.35 0.28 4.47
CA ALA A 220 -7.98 -0.10 4.74
C ALA A 220 -7.83 -1.63 4.71
N SER A 221 -6.94 -2.12 3.88
CA SER A 221 -6.67 -3.54 3.75
C SER A 221 -5.27 -3.75 3.19
N ASN A 222 -4.58 -4.71 3.73
CA ASN A 222 -3.29 -5.15 3.22
C ASN A 222 -3.43 -6.50 2.52
N TYR A 223 -3.98 -6.53 1.33
CA TYR A 223 -4.11 -7.76 0.52
C TYR A 223 -2.75 -8.27 -0.04
N GLY A 224 -1.65 -8.01 0.64
CA GLY A 224 -0.31 -8.39 0.18
C GLY A 224 0.28 -7.47 -0.89
N VAL A 225 -0.34 -6.31 -1.13
CA VAL A 225 0.10 -5.34 -2.16
C VAL A 225 0.76 -4.09 -1.57
N THR A 226 0.66 -3.90 -0.26
CA THR A 226 1.37 -2.86 0.48
C THR A 226 2.17 -3.53 1.58
N MET A 227 3.47 -3.60 1.39
CA MET A 227 4.36 -4.33 2.27
C MET A 227 5.48 -3.44 2.77
N CYS A 228 5.94 -3.74 3.98
CA CYS A 228 7.24 -3.31 4.45
C CYS A 228 8.20 -4.48 4.21
N PRO A 229 9.05 -4.43 3.20
CA PRO A 229 9.93 -5.53 2.83
C PRO A 229 10.97 -5.81 3.92
N SER A 230 11.71 -6.89 3.75
CA SER A 230 12.83 -7.22 4.63
C SER A 230 13.82 -6.05 4.70
N PRO A 231 14.37 -5.73 5.89
CA PRO A 231 15.26 -4.58 6.07
C PRO A 231 16.47 -4.60 5.16
N ALA A 232 16.84 -3.45 4.62
CA ALA A 232 18.12 -3.28 3.95
C ALA A 232 19.27 -3.40 4.96
N HIS A 233 20.42 -3.86 4.50
CA HIS A 233 21.63 -3.95 5.30
C HIS A 233 22.68 -2.96 4.76
N LYS A 234 23.37 -2.27 5.66
CA LYS A 234 24.50 -1.42 5.27
C LYS A 234 25.63 -2.29 4.72
N LEU A 235 26.47 -1.71 3.87
CA LEU A 235 27.68 -2.37 3.41
C LEU A 235 28.58 -2.69 4.61
N SER A 236 28.86 -3.97 4.80
CA SER A 236 29.74 -4.47 5.87
C SER A 236 30.28 -5.85 5.53
N GLU A 237 31.37 -6.23 6.17
CA GLU A 237 31.81 -7.62 6.14
C GLU A 237 30.76 -8.51 6.81
N MET A 238 30.49 -9.64 6.22
CA MET A 238 29.60 -10.67 6.75
C MET A 238 30.26 -12.03 6.67
N THR A 239 30.11 -12.83 7.71
CA THR A 239 30.45 -14.25 7.67
C THR A 239 29.44 -15.01 6.81
N ASP A 240 29.79 -16.20 6.32
CA ASP A 240 28.87 -17.07 5.55
C ASP A 240 27.57 -17.36 6.31
N SER A 241 27.64 -17.50 7.63
CA SER A 241 26.47 -17.75 8.48
C SER A 241 25.55 -16.51 8.56
N GLU A 242 26.12 -15.32 8.71
CA GLU A 242 25.35 -14.06 8.73
C GLU A 242 24.71 -13.79 7.39
N LEU A 243 25.45 -13.95 6.29
CA LEU A 243 24.93 -13.81 4.95
C LEU A 243 23.78 -14.81 4.69
N SER A 244 23.98 -16.08 5.03
CA SER A 244 22.94 -17.11 4.89
C SER A 244 21.69 -16.78 5.71
N THR A 245 21.86 -16.30 6.93
CA THR A 245 20.75 -15.90 7.80
C THR A 245 19.99 -14.73 7.20
N TYR A 246 20.70 -13.71 6.70
CA TYR A 246 20.10 -12.56 6.05
C TYR A 246 19.32 -12.97 4.79
N LEU A 247 19.93 -13.75 3.90
CA LEU A 247 19.31 -14.21 2.67
C LEU A 247 18.05 -15.06 2.91
N ASN A 248 18.09 -15.95 3.90
CA ASN A 248 16.93 -16.76 4.29
C ASN A 248 15.82 -15.93 4.94
N GLY A 249 16.12 -14.75 5.45
CA GLY A 249 15.15 -13.80 6.00
C GLY A 249 14.45 -12.96 4.94
N LEU A 250 14.95 -12.93 3.71
CA LEU A 250 14.33 -12.17 2.62
C LEU A 250 12.99 -12.81 2.22
N LYS A 251 11.99 -11.96 2.02
CA LYS A 251 10.65 -12.37 1.61
C LYS A 251 10.30 -11.67 0.30
N ALA A 252 9.82 -12.44 -0.67
CA ALA A 252 9.29 -11.91 -1.93
C ALA A 252 7.85 -11.43 -1.71
N GLU A 253 7.69 -10.15 -1.44
CA GLU A 253 6.40 -9.53 -1.15
C GLU A 253 6.28 -8.16 -1.84
N GLY A 254 5.05 -7.78 -2.21
CA GLY A 254 4.77 -6.50 -2.87
C GLY A 254 4.88 -6.55 -4.38
N SER A 255 5.22 -5.40 -4.98
CA SER A 255 5.37 -5.20 -6.42
C SER A 255 6.82 -4.87 -6.77
N THR A 256 7.16 -4.82 -8.07
CA THR A 256 8.55 -4.63 -8.52
C THR A 256 8.82 -3.17 -8.91
N TYR A 257 9.69 -2.51 -8.14
CA TYR A 257 10.10 -1.12 -8.31
C TYR A 257 11.62 -1.03 -8.46
N HIS A 258 12.12 -1.18 -9.66
CA HIS A 258 13.57 -1.19 -9.95
C HIS A 258 14.25 0.12 -9.56
N ASP A 259 13.59 1.26 -9.72
CA ASP A 259 14.14 2.57 -9.38
C ASP A 259 14.49 2.69 -7.91
N ILE A 260 13.64 2.19 -7.02
CA ILE A 260 13.89 2.24 -5.57
C ILE A 260 15.13 1.41 -5.20
N GLY A 261 15.24 0.21 -5.77
CA GLY A 261 16.42 -0.65 -5.56
C GLY A 261 17.72 0.04 -6.02
N MET A 262 17.70 0.68 -7.19
CA MET A 262 18.88 1.38 -7.73
C MET A 262 19.23 2.62 -6.91
N ILE A 263 18.25 3.45 -6.54
CA ILE A 263 18.45 4.64 -5.72
C ILE A 263 19.09 4.25 -4.37
N TRP A 264 18.54 3.25 -3.70
CA TRP A 264 19.06 2.82 -2.39
C TRP A 264 20.40 2.09 -2.50
N GLY A 265 20.62 1.30 -3.55
CA GLY A 265 21.94 0.73 -3.84
C GLY A 265 22.99 1.81 -4.02
N GLY A 266 22.66 2.88 -4.74
CA GLY A 266 23.53 4.04 -4.88
C GLY A 266 23.82 4.75 -3.56
N ARG A 267 22.78 5.01 -2.76
CA ARG A 267 22.92 5.68 -1.44
C ARG A 267 23.80 4.87 -0.49
N LEU A 268 23.59 3.55 -0.44
CA LEU A 268 24.34 2.66 0.45
C LEU A 268 25.83 2.52 0.08
N LEU A 269 26.18 2.80 -1.17
CA LEU A 269 27.55 2.69 -1.68
C LEU A 269 28.26 4.04 -1.91
N SER A 270 27.51 5.14 -1.92
CA SER A 270 28.10 6.46 -2.23
C SER A 270 29.13 6.86 -1.18
N PRO A 271 30.33 7.30 -1.62
CA PRO A 271 31.37 7.81 -0.72
C PRO A 271 31.08 9.23 -0.23
N THR A 272 30.05 9.90 -0.75
CA THR A 272 29.78 11.32 -0.51
C THR A 272 28.37 11.61 0.02
N GLY A 273 27.52 10.61 0.18
CA GLY A 273 26.14 10.73 0.67
C GLY A 273 25.99 10.51 2.18
N ILE A 274 24.80 10.05 2.57
CA ILE A 274 24.43 9.82 3.97
C ILE A 274 25.27 8.73 4.66
N PHE A 275 25.92 7.85 3.89
CA PHE A 275 26.81 6.80 4.38
C PHE A 275 28.28 7.08 4.07
N ALA A 276 28.62 8.34 3.81
CA ALA A 276 30.01 8.74 3.48
C ALA A 276 31.02 8.31 4.55
N SER A 277 30.68 8.39 5.83
CA SER A 277 31.56 7.97 6.91
C SER A 277 31.94 6.47 6.87
N GLU A 278 31.08 5.65 6.26
CA GLU A 278 31.26 4.20 6.16
C GLU A 278 31.86 3.80 4.80
N ASN A 279 31.68 4.63 3.78
CA ASN A 279 32.05 4.35 2.40
C ASN A 279 33.19 5.23 1.86
N ALA A 280 33.78 6.10 2.69
CA ALA A 280 34.91 6.94 2.27
C ALA A 280 36.10 6.11 1.79
N ASP A 281 36.93 6.70 0.94
CA ASP A 281 38.16 6.07 0.51
C ASP A 281 39.12 5.87 1.70
N LEU A 282 39.74 4.69 1.77
CA LEU A 282 40.61 4.34 2.88
C LEU A 282 42.00 4.98 2.68
N ASN A 283 42.44 5.83 3.61
CA ASN A 283 43.75 6.50 3.59
C ASN A 283 44.03 7.20 2.25
N ASP A 284 43.06 7.92 1.70
CA ASP A 284 43.15 8.60 0.40
C ASP A 284 43.44 7.67 -0.79
N THR A 285 43.24 6.37 -0.62
CA THR A 285 43.39 5.39 -1.68
C THR A 285 42.01 5.16 -2.33
N PRO A 286 41.88 5.40 -3.65
CA PRO A 286 40.59 5.19 -4.33
C PRO A 286 40.08 3.76 -4.15
N THR A 287 38.88 3.64 -3.64
CA THR A 287 38.20 2.36 -3.44
C THR A 287 37.38 2.00 -4.66
N SER A 288 37.58 0.79 -5.20
CA SER A 288 36.74 0.24 -6.25
C SER A 288 35.40 -0.19 -5.66
N ARG A 289 34.30 0.39 -6.17
CA ARG A 289 32.93 0.10 -5.69
C ARG A 289 32.14 -0.57 -6.78
N HIS A 290 31.43 -1.62 -6.39
CA HIS A 290 30.63 -2.43 -7.30
C HIS A 290 29.21 -2.59 -6.75
N LEU A 291 28.23 -2.27 -7.56
CA LEU A 291 26.82 -2.50 -7.30
C LEU A 291 26.33 -3.63 -8.18
N ILE A 292 25.80 -4.70 -7.59
CA ILE A 292 25.19 -5.80 -8.31
C ILE A 292 23.69 -5.67 -8.19
N PHE A 293 23.02 -5.37 -9.29
CA PHE A 293 21.56 -5.31 -9.39
C PHE A 293 21.04 -6.65 -9.90
N LEU A 294 20.39 -7.40 -9.02
CA LEU A 294 19.79 -8.70 -9.33
C LEU A 294 18.27 -8.55 -9.39
N THR A 295 17.66 -9.03 -10.46
CA THR A 295 16.20 -9.06 -10.61
C THR A 295 15.74 -10.35 -11.28
N ASP A 296 14.59 -10.85 -10.87
CA ASP A 296 13.91 -12.02 -11.42
C ASP A 296 12.64 -11.66 -12.21
N GLY A 297 12.36 -10.37 -12.40
CA GLY A 297 11.14 -9.92 -13.05
C GLY A 297 11.24 -8.60 -13.80
N GLU A 298 10.15 -8.31 -14.49
CA GLU A 298 9.94 -7.03 -15.15
C GLU A 298 9.50 -5.96 -14.15
N THR A 299 9.66 -4.70 -14.51
CA THR A 299 9.10 -3.57 -13.75
C THR A 299 7.58 -3.69 -13.67
N ALA A 300 7.05 -3.87 -12.48
CA ALA A 300 5.62 -4.09 -12.24
C ALA A 300 5.11 -3.24 -11.07
N PRO A 301 5.06 -1.92 -11.20
CA PRO A 301 4.54 -1.05 -10.15
C PRO A 301 3.01 -1.17 -10.05
N LEU A 302 2.48 -0.89 -8.87
CA LEU A 302 1.06 -0.97 -8.59
C LEU A 302 0.51 0.38 -8.14
N ASP A 303 -0.41 0.95 -8.92
CA ASP A 303 -1.03 2.24 -8.63
C ASP A 303 -2.22 2.16 -7.65
N LEU A 304 -2.53 0.96 -7.16
CA LEU A 304 -3.69 0.68 -6.31
C LEU A 304 -3.43 0.87 -4.83
N SER A 305 -2.19 0.78 -4.41
CA SER A 305 -1.81 0.73 -3.00
C SER A 305 -0.96 1.92 -2.58
N TYR A 306 -0.86 2.10 -1.29
CA TYR A 306 0.06 3.02 -0.66
C TYR A 306 1.49 2.45 -0.71
N GLY A 307 2.40 3.22 -1.24
CA GLY A 307 3.80 2.86 -1.40
C GLY A 307 4.73 4.00 -0.97
N THR A 308 6.00 3.87 -1.32
CA THR A 308 7.03 4.85 -0.92
C THR A 308 6.84 6.26 -1.52
N TYR A 309 5.96 6.43 -2.51
CA TYR A 309 5.53 7.72 -3.03
C TYR A 309 4.07 8.06 -2.72
N GLY A 310 3.52 7.43 -1.69
CA GLY A 310 2.12 7.55 -1.34
C GLY A 310 1.23 6.68 -2.23
N VAL A 311 -0.02 7.08 -2.43
CA VAL A 311 -0.94 6.46 -3.39
C VAL A 311 -0.77 7.19 -4.72
N GLU A 312 -0.03 6.60 -5.64
CA GLU A 312 0.50 7.24 -6.85
C GLU A 312 -0.45 8.22 -7.56
N PRO A 313 -1.68 7.83 -7.95
CA PRO A 313 -2.56 8.72 -8.71
C PRO A 313 -3.32 9.74 -7.85
N LEU A 314 -3.10 9.75 -6.56
CA LEU A 314 -3.74 10.68 -5.62
C LEU A 314 -2.72 11.58 -4.95
N SER A 315 -1.57 11.04 -4.61
CA SER A 315 -0.44 11.81 -4.10
C SER A 315 0.26 12.59 -5.19
N GLU A 316 0.22 12.09 -6.43
CA GLU A 316 0.73 12.70 -7.65
C GLU A 316 2.16 13.26 -7.51
N ARG A 317 2.99 12.61 -6.71
CA ARG A 317 4.33 13.10 -6.38
C ARG A 317 5.29 12.96 -7.55
N ARG A 318 5.44 11.75 -8.11
CA ARG A 318 6.32 11.45 -9.24
C ARG A 318 5.56 11.10 -10.52
N TRP A 319 4.30 10.73 -10.40
CA TRP A 319 3.44 10.31 -11.49
C TRP A 319 1.98 10.67 -11.20
N SER A 320 1.22 10.91 -12.27
CA SER A 320 -0.24 11.04 -12.24
C SER A 320 -0.86 10.36 -13.45
N PRO A 321 -2.18 10.08 -13.43
CA PRO A 321 -2.88 9.54 -14.60
C PRO A 321 -2.79 10.41 -15.87
N SER A 322 -2.43 11.68 -15.74
CA SER A 322 -2.23 12.62 -16.86
C SER A 322 -0.77 12.76 -17.31
N SER A 323 0.16 12.07 -16.65
CA SER A 323 1.58 12.07 -17.03
C SER A 323 1.79 11.53 -18.45
N PRO A 324 2.79 12.02 -19.20
CA PRO A 324 3.06 11.54 -20.55
C PRO A 324 3.55 10.09 -20.59
N TYR A 325 4.00 9.57 -19.47
CA TYR A 325 4.47 8.20 -19.30
C TYR A 325 3.49 7.40 -18.44
N SER A 326 3.38 6.10 -18.69
CA SER A 326 2.73 5.19 -17.74
C SER A 326 3.51 5.13 -16.42
N LEU A 327 2.92 4.60 -15.36
CA LEU A 327 3.64 4.41 -14.11
C LEU A 327 4.86 3.47 -14.29
N THR A 328 4.71 2.39 -15.07
CA THR A 328 5.82 1.49 -15.41
C THR A 328 6.95 2.25 -16.12
N GLN A 329 6.63 3.00 -17.17
CA GLN A 329 7.62 3.79 -17.89
C GLN A 329 8.29 4.86 -17.00
N THR A 330 7.56 5.43 -16.06
CA THR A 330 8.11 6.37 -15.07
C THR A 330 9.14 5.68 -14.19
N VAL A 331 8.83 4.51 -13.65
CA VAL A 331 9.77 3.72 -12.83
C VAL A 331 11.02 3.34 -13.63
N GLU A 332 10.85 2.88 -14.88
CA GLU A 332 11.96 2.50 -15.76
C GLU A 332 12.89 3.67 -16.10
N LYS A 333 12.31 4.83 -16.41
CA LYS A 333 13.10 6.05 -16.68
C LYS A 333 13.84 6.55 -15.44
N ARG A 334 13.20 6.47 -14.28
CA ARG A 334 13.82 6.80 -12.99
C ARG A 334 14.95 5.83 -12.65
N PHE A 335 14.77 4.54 -12.92
CA PHE A 335 15.83 3.54 -12.78
C PHE A 335 17.04 3.88 -13.65
N SER A 336 16.81 4.18 -14.95
CA SER A 336 17.89 4.54 -15.87
C SER A 336 18.63 5.79 -15.39
N PHE A 337 17.90 6.82 -15.00
CA PHE A 337 18.50 8.05 -14.46
C PHE A 337 19.31 7.76 -13.17
N ALA A 338 18.75 7.03 -12.22
CA ALA A 338 19.44 6.66 -10.99
C ALA A 338 20.70 5.83 -11.26
N CYS A 339 20.66 4.92 -12.23
CA CYS A 339 21.81 4.15 -12.66
C CYS A 339 22.95 5.07 -13.17
N ASP A 340 22.62 6.08 -13.96
CA ASP A 340 23.61 7.06 -14.44
C ASP A 340 24.19 7.90 -13.29
N GLU A 341 23.37 8.30 -12.32
CA GLU A 341 23.84 9.00 -11.12
C GLU A 341 24.78 8.13 -10.27
N VAL A 342 24.50 6.85 -10.14
CA VAL A 342 25.37 5.87 -9.46
C VAL A 342 26.72 5.77 -10.18
N LYS A 343 26.72 5.65 -11.50
CA LYS A 343 27.96 5.59 -12.29
C LYS A 343 28.81 6.85 -12.17
N LYS A 344 28.20 8.03 -12.07
CA LYS A 344 28.92 9.30 -11.83
C LYS A 344 29.72 9.32 -10.53
N LYS A 345 29.44 8.40 -9.60
CA LYS A 345 30.19 8.21 -8.35
C LYS A 345 31.33 7.20 -8.47
N ASN A 346 31.73 6.84 -9.67
CA ASN A 346 32.73 5.79 -9.94
C ASN A 346 32.33 4.42 -9.35
N ILE A 347 31.04 4.12 -9.32
CA ILE A 347 30.50 2.83 -8.93
C ILE A 347 30.25 2.01 -10.19
N THR A 348 30.89 0.86 -10.30
CA THR A 348 30.64 -0.08 -11.40
C THR A 348 29.33 -0.79 -11.15
N VAL A 349 28.40 -0.69 -12.10
CA VAL A 349 27.09 -1.35 -12.00
C VAL A 349 27.09 -2.64 -12.80
N TRP A 350 26.78 -3.76 -12.12
CA TRP A 350 26.54 -5.06 -12.71
C TRP A 350 25.05 -5.36 -12.65
N VAL A 351 24.51 -5.96 -13.69
CA VAL A 351 23.10 -6.35 -13.74
C VAL A 351 22.97 -7.84 -14.06
N ILE A 352 22.21 -8.55 -13.24
CA ILE A 352 21.88 -9.96 -13.44
C ILE A 352 20.37 -10.12 -13.55
N GLY A 353 19.88 -10.62 -14.69
CA GLY A 353 18.51 -11.10 -14.84
C GLY A 353 18.46 -12.59 -14.51
N PHE A 354 17.68 -12.98 -13.50
CA PHE A 354 17.52 -14.37 -13.09
C PHE A 354 16.13 -14.89 -13.51
N GLY A 355 16.09 -15.85 -14.43
CA GLY A 355 14.82 -16.38 -14.94
C GLY A 355 13.97 -15.38 -15.73
N THR A 356 14.54 -14.23 -16.10
CA THR A 356 13.86 -13.17 -16.83
C THR A 356 14.69 -12.66 -18.02
N GLN A 357 14.02 -12.07 -19.01
CA GLN A 357 14.70 -11.50 -20.17
C GLN A 357 15.40 -10.18 -19.79
N MET A 358 16.63 -10.05 -20.26
CA MET A 358 17.38 -8.79 -20.12
C MET A 358 16.86 -7.74 -21.09
N THR A 359 16.13 -6.74 -20.55
CA THR A 359 15.65 -5.60 -21.34
C THR A 359 16.79 -4.66 -21.73
N ASP A 360 16.58 -3.84 -22.76
CA ASP A 360 17.57 -2.82 -23.14
C ASP A 360 17.86 -1.82 -22.02
N MET A 361 16.85 -1.50 -21.20
CA MET A 361 17.03 -0.66 -20.02
C MET A 361 18.07 -1.25 -19.05
N LEU A 362 17.95 -2.52 -18.73
CA LEU A 362 18.86 -3.24 -17.82
C LEU A 362 20.27 -3.36 -18.42
N LYS A 363 20.38 -3.69 -19.71
CA LYS A 363 21.66 -3.77 -20.43
C LYS A 363 22.36 -2.42 -20.50
N ASN A 364 21.63 -1.35 -20.82
CA ASN A 364 22.18 0.00 -20.90
C ASN A 364 22.64 0.51 -19.52
N CYS A 365 21.92 0.16 -18.46
CA CYS A 365 22.36 0.46 -17.10
C CYS A 365 23.71 -0.20 -16.79
N ALA A 366 23.86 -1.48 -17.04
CA ALA A 366 25.12 -2.17 -16.80
C ALA A 366 26.24 -1.71 -17.72
N GLY A 367 25.94 -1.57 -19.01
CA GLY A 367 26.92 -1.40 -20.06
C GLY A 367 27.51 -2.72 -20.54
N ASP A 368 28.30 -2.65 -21.61
CA ASP A 368 28.88 -3.85 -22.24
C ASP A 368 29.80 -4.61 -21.28
N GLY A 369 29.60 -5.92 -21.22
CA GLY A 369 30.39 -6.80 -20.38
C GLY A 369 29.99 -6.84 -18.91
N HIS A 370 29.06 -6.01 -18.46
CA HIS A 370 28.62 -5.92 -17.07
C HIS A 370 27.21 -6.46 -16.81
N TRP A 371 26.60 -7.12 -17.76
CA TRP A 371 25.30 -7.76 -17.59
C TRP A 371 25.34 -9.25 -17.86
N PHE A 372 24.49 -9.98 -17.16
CA PHE A 372 24.35 -11.44 -17.28
C PHE A 372 22.89 -11.82 -17.27
N GLN A 373 22.54 -12.84 -18.04
CA GLN A 373 21.29 -13.57 -17.90
C GLN A 373 21.58 -14.93 -17.31
N ALA A 374 20.85 -15.33 -16.32
CA ALA A 374 20.97 -16.62 -15.65
C ALA A 374 19.59 -17.26 -15.54
N ASP A 375 19.42 -18.44 -16.12
CA ASP A 375 18.14 -19.16 -16.11
C ASP A 375 18.08 -20.20 -14.96
N ASP A 376 19.22 -20.47 -14.34
CA ASP A 376 19.35 -21.39 -13.22
C ASP A 376 20.44 -20.97 -12.22
N ALA A 377 20.49 -21.65 -11.07
CA ALA A 377 21.45 -21.37 -10.01
C ALA A 377 22.92 -21.56 -10.45
N SER A 378 23.21 -22.48 -11.38
CA SER A 378 24.57 -22.71 -11.88
C SER A 378 25.04 -21.52 -12.74
N GLN A 379 24.17 -20.99 -13.60
CA GLN A 379 24.46 -19.80 -14.40
C GLN A 379 24.60 -18.56 -13.51
N LEU A 380 23.74 -18.43 -12.48
CA LEU A 380 23.83 -17.36 -11.49
C LEU A 380 25.19 -17.42 -10.77
N GLY A 381 25.62 -18.57 -10.29
CA GLY A 381 26.94 -18.76 -9.68
C GLY A 381 28.08 -18.35 -10.60
N LYS A 382 28.03 -18.73 -11.88
CA LYS A 382 29.03 -18.32 -12.90
C LYS A 382 29.05 -16.79 -13.13
N ALA A 383 27.90 -16.13 -13.03
CA ALA A 383 27.82 -14.67 -13.13
C ALA A 383 28.55 -14.02 -11.95
N PHE A 384 28.27 -14.47 -10.72
CA PHE A 384 28.97 -13.99 -9.53
C PHE A 384 30.47 -14.29 -9.57
N ASP A 385 30.90 -15.46 -10.03
CA ASP A 385 32.32 -15.80 -10.21
C ASP A 385 33.04 -14.86 -11.17
N LYS A 386 32.38 -14.47 -12.27
CA LYS A 386 32.95 -13.51 -13.22
C LYS A 386 33.09 -12.12 -12.60
N ILE A 387 32.05 -11.67 -11.87
CA ILE A 387 32.06 -10.37 -11.18
C ILE A 387 33.20 -10.38 -10.13
N ALA A 388 33.29 -11.40 -9.30
CA ALA A 388 34.31 -11.53 -8.27
C ALA A 388 35.75 -11.52 -8.85
N LYS A 389 35.97 -12.23 -9.96
CA LYS A 389 37.25 -12.18 -10.69
C LYS A 389 37.56 -10.78 -11.20
N SER A 390 36.60 -10.08 -11.77
CA SER A 390 36.79 -8.70 -12.23
C SER A 390 37.14 -7.74 -11.09
N MET A 391 36.58 -7.95 -9.90
CA MET A 391 36.94 -7.18 -8.69
C MET A 391 38.36 -7.48 -8.22
N GLY A 392 38.81 -8.74 -8.34
CA GLY A 392 40.15 -9.19 -7.92
C GLY A 392 41.26 -8.82 -8.89
N ASP A 393 40.97 -8.60 -10.16
CA ASP A 393 41.95 -8.32 -11.20
C ASP A 393 42.44 -6.87 -11.28
N LEU A 394 42.02 -6.01 -10.37
CA LEU A 394 42.56 -4.65 -10.18
C LEU A 394 44.01 -4.71 -9.65
N ARG A 395 44.89 -5.28 -10.48
CA ARG A 395 46.33 -5.18 -10.27
C ARG A 395 46.81 -3.80 -10.70
N ILE A 396 47.52 -3.13 -9.80
CA ILE A 396 48.29 -1.94 -10.13
C ILE A 396 49.23 -2.33 -11.27
N ILE A 397 48.89 -1.89 -12.49
CA ILE A 397 49.83 -1.91 -13.58
C ILE A 397 50.72 -0.69 -13.36
N LYS A 398 51.97 -0.94 -12.93
CA LYS A 398 53.00 0.10 -12.85
C LYS A 398 53.28 0.65 -14.23
#